data_b172e23430952db3fec3aed85ff50ca7
#
_entry.id   b172e23430952db3fec3aed85ff50ca7
#
_cell.length_a   1.000
_cell.length_b   1.000
_cell.length_c   1.000
_cell.angle_alpha   90.00
_cell.angle_beta   90.00
_cell.angle_gamma   90.00
#
_symmetry.space_group_name_H-M   'P 1'
#
loop_
_entity.id
_entity.type
_entity.pdbx_description
1 polymer ?
#
loop_
_entity_poly.entity_id
_entity_poly.type
_entity_poly.pdbx_seq_one_letter_code
_entity_poly.pdbx_strand_id
1 'polypeptide(L)'
;MDPGFIEKAMLDGASTLSMSQSLLDVDELMEAKRSEQELLSLQTCHTTFEEKLHHHLSAKRSEHNTRLSISHLPTELLVKVFSFLLPARTCVDTLRTLSLVSKTWAAVLLHTPSLWTSVHSDHPSQFYLTSLTRSRGAPLHVTYTDEYTGEDNEEREEEHLLSYLDAIGMEIRRWQSAEIIVPCRRFENLLKGLQNAPAPLLEILDLDCSRTRGLCVVDLFRGIAGRLRHLSLKEVGVPWESKLLSQLRTLELISTDIAGPSTVQVMRILEACPDLVKLCLNFRQSNPGVTPLNGHPIHLPGLEGFDVDLHTETIQHILSYIRIPNCKAFAVSGKSGRGALFSASTEHLLHMFTKSIASADEIVIRTYPNEVFYSGVAAGLNPNTRGPIVPIAVGHKDNDGPEAVFNTLIWLLDHLHLQSTPLPVTLSIGNVSTPYPILPVLDRLSPSLTSLDLHVTGKFCKQIMAYVSLPTEVAGRLRWPLPNLKDLSFENCRNLKTADVVPWVRRRAGLESIPRRDHKKERELPVLLSQVTLSHGKTEATYGIIEDLLKLVDRCVIWRDKMYVSGDIVGDIQSSDDDD
;
A
#
# COMPACT_ATOMS: atom_id res chain seq x y z
N MET A 1 -108.78 -42.79 9.64
CA MET A 1 -107.87 -41.74 9.11
C MET A 1 -106.82 -42.45 8.29
N ASP A 2 -106.77 -42.11 7.05
CA ASP A 2 -105.89 -42.79 6.05
C ASP A 2 -104.43 -42.44 6.29
N PRO A 3 -103.52 -43.41 6.53
CA PRO A 3 -102.09 -43.14 6.78
C PRO A 3 -101.40 -42.40 5.63
N GLY A 4 -101.89 -42.51 4.42
CA GLY A 4 -101.33 -41.84 3.23
C GLY A 4 -101.51 -40.33 3.19
N PHE A 5 -102.49 -39.82 3.92
CA PHE A 5 -102.69 -38.35 4.00
C PHE A 5 -101.73 -37.65 4.93
N ILE A 6 -101.29 -38.31 6.02
CA ILE A 6 -100.32 -37.79 6.97
C ILE A 6 -98.93 -37.77 6.32
N GLU A 7 -98.60 -38.80 5.61
CA GLU A 7 -97.30 -38.94 4.94
C GLU A 7 -97.14 -37.89 3.79
N LYS A 8 -98.20 -37.58 3.07
CA LYS A 8 -98.18 -36.55 2.04
C LYS A 8 -98.14 -35.16 2.62
N ALA A 9 -98.81 -34.88 3.74
CA ALA A 9 -98.71 -33.59 4.43
C ALA A 9 -97.34 -33.35 5.07
N MET A 10 -96.67 -34.40 5.54
CA MET A 10 -95.28 -34.28 6.03
C MET A 10 -94.29 -34.06 4.91
N LEU A 11 -94.49 -34.73 3.76
CA LEU A 11 -93.64 -34.54 2.57
C LEU A 11 -93.79 -33.16 1.98
N ASP A 12 -95.00 -32.60 1.90
CA ASP A 12 -95.27 -31.26 1.43
C ASP A 12 -94.74 -30.19 2.43
N GLY A 13 -94.83 -30.45 3.75
CA GLY A 13 -94.24 -29.59 4.77
C GLY A 13 -92.71 -29.60 4.77
N ALA A 14 -92.10 -30.75 4.56
CA ALA A 14 -90.66 -30.90 4.43
C ALA A 14 -90.12 -30.17 3.17
N SER A 15 -90.86 -30.27 2.06
CA SER A 15 -90.53 -29.64 0.77
C SER A 15 -90.62 -28.10 0.87
N THR A 16 -91.65 -27.61 1.59
CA THR A 16 -91.78 -26.09 1.80
C THR A 16 -90.77 -25.56 2.80
N LEU A 17 -90.37 -26.33 3.84
CA LEU A 17 -89.28 -25.97 4.74
C LEU A 17 -87.92 -25.97 4.01
N SER A 18 -87.69 -26.96 3.18
CA SER A 18 -86.48 -27.03 2.35
C SER A 18 -86.41 -25.88 1.32
N MET A 19 -87.53 -25.50 0.72
CA MET A 19 -87.56 -24.33 -0.18
C MET A 19 -87.38 -23.03 0.55
N SER A 20 -87.93 -22.87 1.77
CA SER A 20 -87.71 -21.64 2.57
C SER A 20 -86.31 -21.54 3.11
N GLN A 21 -85.65 -22.64 3.46
CA GLN A 21 -84.24 -22.64 3.85
C GLN A 21 -83.34 -22.37 2.66
N SER A 22 -83.63 -22.90 1.45
CA SER A 22 -82.82 -22.59 0.26
C SER A 22 -83.00 -21.13 -0.20
N LEU A 23 -84.18 -20.52 0.06
CA LEU A 23 -84.38 -19.07 -0.21
C LEU A 23 -83.66 -18.18 0.78
N LEU A 24 -83.58 -18.56 2.05
CA LEU A 24 -82.78 -17.86 3.09
C LEU A 24 -81.29 -17.96 2.75
N ASP A 25 -80.77 -19.10 2.33
CA ASP A 25 -79.37 -19.29 1.91
C ASP A 25 -79.04 -18.47 0.67
N VAL A 26 -80.00 -18.27 -0.26
CA VAL A 26 -79.82 -17.43 -1.45
C VAL A 26 -79.79 -15.95 -1.07
N ASP A 27 -80.64 -15.50 -0.11
CA ASP A 27 -80.64 -14.11 0.35
C ASP A 27 -79.37 -13.74 1.09
N GLU A 28 -78.87 -14.65 1.98
CA GLU A 28 -77.58 -14.48 2.65
C GLU A 28 -76.40 -14.45 1.64
N LEU A 29 -76.41 -15.29 0.61
CA LEU A 29 -75.42 -15.30 -0.46
C LEU A 29 -75.47 -14.03 -1.29
N MET A 30 -76.67 -13.48 -1.54
CA MET A 30 -76.83 -12.19 -2.28
C MET A 30 -76.38 -10.98 -1.44
N GLU A 31 -76.58 -11.03 -0.12
CA GLU A 31 -76.10 -10.00 0.81
C GLU A 31 -74.58 -10.05 0.98
N ALA A 32 -74.00 -11.24 1.05
CA ALA A 32 -72.55 -11.45 1.05
C ALA A 32 -71.90 -10.93 -0.25
N LYS A 33 -72.50 -11.22 -1.42
CA LYS A 33 -72.03 -10.67 -2.71
C LYS A 33 -72.13 -9.16 -2.80
N ARG A 34 -73.21 -8.57 -2.24
CA ARG A 34 -73.40 -7.12 -2.22
C ARG A 34 -72.34 -6.46 -1.34
N SER A 35 -72.04 -7.00 -0.15
CA SER A 35 -70.99 -6.50 0.75
C SER A 35 -69.61 -6.67 0.13
N GLU A 36 -69.34 -7.76 -0.58
CA GLU A 36 -68.08 -7.99 -1.32
C GLU A 36 -67.93 -6.91 -2.42
N GLN A 37 -68.98 -6.61 -3.15
CA GLN A 37 -69.00 -5.62 -4.21
C GLN A 37 -68.80 -4.18 -3.66
N GLU A 38 -69.40 -3.89 -2.49
CA GLU A 38 -69.17 -2.63 -1.77
C GLU A 38 -67.69 -2.52 -1.29
N LEU A 39 -67.14 -3.60 -0.77
CA LEU A 39 -65.74 -3.67 -0.32
C LEU A 39 -64.77 -3.44 -1.49
N LEU A 40 -65.01 -4.05 -2.63
CA LEU A 40 -64.27 -3.84 -3.89
C LEU A 40 -64.37 -2.40 -4.39
N SER A 41 -65.57 -1.77 -4.27
CA SER A 41 -65.79 -0.38 -4.67
C SER A 41 -65.02 0.58 -3.73
N LEU A 42 -64.99 0.31 -2.41
CA LEU A 42 -64.25 1.07 -1.44
C LEU A 42 -62.74 0.95 -1.66
N GLN A 43 -62.24 -0.28 -1.94
CA GLN A 43 -60.83 -0.52 -2.29
C GLN A 43 -60.46 0.25 -3.55
N THR A 44 -61.29 0.27 -4.58
CA THR A 44 -61.08 1.02 -5.82
C THR A 44 -61.07 2.54 -5.57
N CYS A 45 -61.97 3.04 -4.73
CA CYS A 45 -61.99 4.43 -4.32
C CYS A 45 -60.73 4.81 -3.51
N HIS A 46 -60.29 3.94 -2.61
CA HIS A 46 -59.08 4.15 -1.83
C HIS A 46 -57.85 4.23 -2.72
N THR A 47 -57.66 3.27 -3.63
CA THR A 47 -56.53 3.28 -4.57
C THR A 47 -56.54 4.52 -5.47
N THR A 48 -57.68 4.88 -6.01
CA THR A 48 -57.79 6.11 -6.82
C THR A 48 -57.55 7.40 -6.04
N PHE A 49 -57.93 7.43 -4.76
CA PHE A 49 -57.63 8.57 -3.88
C PHE A 49 -56.14 8.64 -3.57
N GLU A 50 -55.49 7.53 -3.23
CA GLU A 50 -54.05 7.45 -3.02
C GLU A 50 -53.28 7.91 -4.25
N GLU A 51 -53.64 7.44 -5.45
CA GLU A 51 -53.03 7.86 -6.70
C GLU A 51 -53.14 9.37 -6.93
N LYS A 52 -54.33 9.95 -6.71
CA LYS A 52 -54.57 11.40 -6.85
C LYS A 52 -53.77 12.20 -5.81
N LEU A 53 -53.70 11.72 -4.57
CA LEU A 53 -52.92 12.35 -3.51
C LEU A 53 -51.44 12.33 -3.85
N HIS A 54 -50.93 11.18 -4.26
CA HIS A 54 -49.53 11.03 -4.71
C HIS A 54 -49.23 11.95 -5.91
N HIS A 55 -50.10 12.02 -6.88
CA HIS A 55 -49.96 12.93 -8.01
C HIS A 55 -49.89 14.39 -7.58
N HIS A 56 -50.79 14.82 -6.68
CA HIS A 56 -50.83 16.18 -6.16
C HIS A 56 -49.58 16.54 -5.35
N LEU A 57 -49.15 15.66 -4.46
CA LEU A 57 -47.93 15.84 -3.66
C LEU A 57 -46.68 15.89 -4.56
N SER A 58 -46.62 15.03 -5.58
CA SER A 58 -45.53 15.03 -6.56
C SER A 58 -45.49 16.36 -7.36
N ALA A 59 -46.63 16.88 -7.76
CA ALA A 59 -46.74 18.18 -8.45
C ALA A 59 -46.26 19.34 -7.56
N LYS A 60 -46.67 19.38 -6.28
CA LYS A 60 -46.23 20.39 -5.31
C LYS A 60 -44.75 20.31 -4.98
N ARG A 61 -44.19 19.12 -4.83
CA ARG A 61 -42.73 18.91 -4.66
C ARG A 61 -41.97 19.38 -5.90
N SER A 62 -42.48 19.10 -7.10
CA SER A 62 -41.86 19.55 -8.35
C SER A 62 -41.85 21.08 -8.45
N GLU A 63 -42.97 21.74 -8.11
CA GLU A 63 -43.07 23.21 -8.07
C GLU A 63 -42.10 23.81 -7.07
N HIS A 64 -41.97 23.23 -5.87
CA HIS A 64 -40.98 23.65 -4.86
C HIS A 64 -39.55 23.51 -5.39
N ASN A 65 -39.22 22.35 -5.96
CA ASN A 65 -37.86 22.07 -6.45
C ASN A 65 -37.46 23.04 -7.58
N THR A 66 -38.38 23.47 -8.46
CA THR A 66 -38.07 24.45 -9.52
C THR A 66 -37.70 25.84 -9.01
N ARG A 67 -38.04 26.18 -7.76
CA ARG A 67 -37.68 27.46 -7.12
C ARG A 67 -36.29 27.44 -6.48
N LEU A 68 -35.67 26.27 -6.32
CA LEU A 68 -34.33 26.13 -5.72
C LEU A 68 -33.24 26.59 -6.71
N SER A 69 -32.27 27.34 -6.23
CA SER A 69 -31.15 27.85 -7.05
C SER A 69 -30.42 26.76 -7.83
N ILE A 70 -30.29 25.59 -7.26
CA ILE A 70 -29.61 24.43 -7.91
C ILE A 70 -30.38 23.93 -9.14
N SER A 71 -31.70 24.14 -9.21
CA SER A 71 -32.54 23.77 -10.36
C SER A 71 -32.37 24.68 -11.56
N HIS A 72 -31.72 25.83 -11.37
CA HIS A 72 -31.38 26.77 -12.46
C HIS A 72 -30.00 26.49 -13.07
N LEU A 73 -29.25 25.51 -12.54
CA LEU A 73 -27.97 25.13 -13.12
C LEU A 73 -28.17 24.48 -14.49
N PRO A 74 -27.38 24.86 -15.50
CA PRO A 74 -27.30 24.13 -16.76
C PRO A 74 -27.01 22.63 -16.54
N THR A 75 -27.54 21.79 -17.42
CA THR A 75 -27.38 20.33 -17.34
C THR A 75 -25.91 19.92 -17.26
N GLU A 76 -25.02 20.59 -17.99
CA GLU A 76 -23.58 20.34 -18.02
C GLU A 76 -22.92 20.54 -16.65
N LEU A 77 -23.35 21.56 -15.91
CA LEU A 77 -22.85 21.81 -14.56
C LEU A 77 -23.40 20.80 -13.56
N LEU A 78 -24.68 20.40 -13.71
CA LEU A 78 -25.24 19.32 -12.89
C LEU A 78 -24.49 18.00 -13.13
N VAL A 79 -24.21 17.66 -14.39
CA VAL A 79 -23.41 16.46 -14.74
C VAL A 79 -22.03 16.53 -14.09
N LYS A 80 -21.38 17.68 -14.14
CA LYS A 80 -20.07 17.87 -13.50
C LYS A 80 -20.14 17.72 -11.98
N VAL A 81 -21.16 18.27 -11.33
CA VAL A 81 -21.40 18.08 -9.88
C VAL A 81 -21.63 16.61 -9.58
N PHE A 82 -22.47 15.92 -10.36
CA PHE A 82 -22.73 14.49 -10.15
C PHE A 82 -21.47 13.64 -10.34
N SER A 83 -20.63 13.96 -11.33
CA SER A 83 -19.38 13.21 -11.53
C SER A 83 -18.41 13.33 -10.34
N PHE A 84 -18.41 14.45 -9.61
CA PHE A 84 -17.63 14.58 -8.37
C PHE A 84 -18.22 13.80 -7.19
N LEU A 85 -19.54 13.56 -7.21
CA LEU A 85 -20.23 12.82 -6.15
C LEU A 85 -20.22 11.31 -6.36
N LEU A 86 -19.76 10.84 -7.52
CA LEU A 86 -19.76 9.43 -7.91
C LEU A 86 -18.34 8.82 -7.79
N PRO A 87 -17.83 8.57 -6.58
CA PRO A 87 -16.60 7.80 -6.42
C PRO A 87 -16.86 6.36 -6.90
N ALA A 88 -15.85 5.73 -7.47
CA ALA A 88 -15.98 4.44 -8.15
C ALA A 88 -16.69 3.35 -7.31
N ARG A 89 -16.42 3.27 -6.01
CA ARG A 89 -16.97 2.22 -5.14
C ARG A 89 -18.40 2.44 -4.64
N THR A 90 -18.85 3.69 -4.46
CA THR A 90 -20.16 3.99 -3.85
C THR A 90 -21.16 4.55 -4.83
N CYS A 91 -20.94 4.34 -6.13
CA CYS A 91 -21.75 5.00 -7.15
C CYS A 91 -23.22 4.57 -7.16
N VAL A 92 -23.56 3.32 -6.77
CA VAL A 92 -24.94 2.80 -6.77
C VAL A 92 -25.86 3.58 -5.85
N ASP A 93 -25.47 3.68 -4.58
CA ASP A 93 -26.29 4.37 -3.57
C ASP A 93 -26.35 5.87 -3.84
N THR A 94 -25.26 6.44 -4.32
CA THR A 94 -25.21 7.85 -4.71
C THR A 94 -26.11 8.11 -5.91
N LEU A 95 -26.07 7.30 -6.97
CA LEU A 95 -26.95 7.40 -8.12
C LEU A 95 -28.42 7.25 -7.72
N ARG A 96 -28.73 6.28 -6.86
CA ARG A 96 -30.07 6.09 -6.31
C ARG A 96 -30.53 7.34 -5.57
N THR A 97 -29.72 7.85 -4.66
CA THR A 97 -30.03 9.05 -3.87
C THR A 97 -30.28 10.25 -4.77
N LEU A 98 -29.37 10.52 -5.73
CA LEU A 98 -29.50 11.61 -6.68
C LEU A 98 -30.77 11.48 -7.55
N SER A 99 -31.12 10.25 -7.95
CA SER A 99 -32.32 10.00 -8.76
C SER A 99 -33.63 10.31 -8.01
N LEU A 100 -33.59 10.23 -6.68
CA LEU A 100 -34.76 10.49 -5.82
C LEU A 100 -34.95 11.98 -5.48
N VAL A 101 -33.97 12.84 -5.77
CA VAL A 101 -34.05 14.29 -5.44
C VAL A 101 -35.13 15.02 -6.27
N SER A 102 -35.11 14.81 -7.59
CA SER A 102 -36.11 15.42 -8.47
C SER A 102 -36.22 14.68 -9.81
N LYS A 103 -37.35 14.88 -10.52
CA LYS A 103 -37.53 14.31 -11.87
C LYS A 103 -36.46 14.80 -12.85
N THR A 104 -36.06 16.07 -12.74
CA THR A 104 -35.00 16.66 -13.56
C THR A 104 -33.67 15.97 -13.32
N TRP A 105 -33.27 15.76 -12.05
CA TRP A 105 -32.04 15.07 -11.71
C TRP A 105 -32.05 13.62 -12.20
N ALA A 106 -33.15 12.91 -11.99
CA ALA A 106 -33.34 11.57 -12.52
C ALA A 106 -33.19 11.54 -14.05
N ALA A 107 -33.82 12.50 -14.77
CA ALA A 107 -33.67 12.59 -16.21
C ALA A 107 -32.24 12.86 -16.65
N VAL A 108 -31.52 13.78 -15.98
CA VAL A 108 -30.10 14.04 -16.26
C VAL A 108 -29.25 12.76 -16.06
N LEU A 109 -29.45 12.09 -14.93
CA LEU A 109 -28.73 10.83 -14.65
C LEU A 109 -28.99 9.76 -15.72
N LEU A 110 -30.27 9.54 -16.07
CA LEU A 110 -30.66 8.50 -17.01
C LEU A 110 -30.18 8.76 -18.45
N HIS A 111 -30.05 10.02 -18.85
CA HIS A 111 -29.70 10.40 -20.23
C HIS A 111 -28.23 10.77 -20.41
N THR A 112 -27.40 10.74 -19.35
CA THR A 112 -25.99 11.09 -19.41
C THR A 112 -25.11 9.84 -19.35
N PRO A 113 -24.60 9.32 -20.47
CA PRO A 113 -23.81 8.08 -20.51
C PRO A 113 -22.54 8.12 -19.66
N SER A 114 -21.90 9.29 -19.53
CA SER A 114 -20.65 9.44 -18.76
C SER A 114 -20.81 9.22 -17.26
N LEU A 115 -22.03 9.25 -16.71
CA LEU A 115 -22.30 8.95 -15.31
C LEU A 115 -22.44 7.43 -15.03
N TRP A 116 -22.45 6.61 -16.09
CA TRP A 116 -22.62 5.14 -16.03
C TRP A 116 -21.35 4.38 -16.46
N THR A 117 -20.21 5.07 -16.53
CA THR A 117 -18.95 4.50 -17.05
C THR A 117 -18.17 3.72 -16.02
N SER A 118 -18.46 3.89 -14.72
CA SER A 118 -17.81 3.13 -13.65
C SER A 118 -18.55 1.81 -13.42
N VAL A 119 -17.87 0.69 -13.65
CA VAL A 119 -18.40 -0.67 -13.54
C VAL A 119 -17.57 -1.41 -12.50
N HIS A 120 -18.20 -1.74 -11.37
CA HIS A 120 -17.54 -2.33 -10.21
C HIS A 120 -18.16 -3.68 -9.86
N SER A 121 -17.33 -4.66 -9.49
CA SER A 121 -17.78 -6.01 -9.13
C SER A 121 -18.67 -6.07 -7.89
N ASP A 122 -18.46 -5.17 -6.91
CA ASP A 122 -19.27 -5.12 -5.68
C ASP A 122 -20.72 -4.69 -5.93
N HIS A 123 -21.01 -4.22 -7.14
CA HIS A 123 -22.37 -3.84 -7.51
C HIS A 123 -23.22 -5.08 -7.85
N PRO A 124 -24.53 -5.06 -7.53
CA PRO A 124 -25.44 -6.12 -7.97
C PRO A 124 -25.38 -6.31 -9.48
N SER A 125 -25.49 -7.57 -9.96
CA SER A 125 -25.36 -7.90 -11.39
C SER A 125 -26.29 -7.10 -12.30
N GLN A 126 -27.51 -6.86 -11.87
CA GLN A 126 -28.45 -6.00 -12.60
C GLN A 126 -27.96 -4.54 -12.76
N PHE A 127 -27.21 -4.05 -11.78
CA PHE A 127 -26.70 -2.68 -11.82
C PHE A 127 -25.53 -2.54 -12.79
N TYR A 128 -24.52 -3.41 -12.76
CA TYR A 128 -23.42 -3.30 -13.71
C TYR A 128 -23.87 -3.56 -15.17
N LEU A 129 -24.81 -4.48 -15.40
CA LEU A 129 -25.43 -4.68 -16.73
C LEU A 129 -26.19 -3.44 -17.20
N THR A 130 -26.91 -2.77 -16.28
CA THR A 130 -27.57 -1.50 -16.55
C THR A 130 -26.56 -0.41 -16.89
N SER A 131 -25.46 -0.35 -16.17
CA SER A 131 -24.38 0.61 -16.41
C SER A 131 -23.73 0.41 -17.77
N LEU A 132 -23.42 -0.83 -18.15
CA LEU A 132 -22.91 -1.17 -19.48
C LEU A 132 -23.89 -0.73 -20.59
N THR A 133 -25.19 -0.94 -20.41
CA THR A 133 -26.22 -0.53 -21.38
C THR A 133 -26.34 1.00 -21.45
N ARG A 134 -26.36 1.70 -20.31
CA ARG A 134 -26.57 3.15 -20.24
C ARG A 134 -25.34 3.95 -20.59
N SER A 135 -24.15 3.43 -20.35
CA SER A 135 -22.91 4.05 -20.80
C SER A 135 -22.77 4.11 -22.32
N ARG A 136 -23.56 3.35 -23.06
CA ARG A 136 -23.57 3.32 -24.53
C ARG A 136 -22.17 3.05 -25.11
N GLY A 137 -21.62 4.02 -25.85
CA GLY A 137 -20.26 3.96 -26.41
C GLY A 137 -19.20 4.71 -25.60
N ALA A 138 -19.51 5.22 -24.40
CA ALA A 138 -18.56 5.95 -23.58
C ALA A 138 -17.44 5.03 -23.04
N PRO A 139 -16.21 5.55 -22.85
CA PRO A 139 -15.12 4.80 -22.25
C PRO A 139 -15.49 4.29 -20.86
N LEU A 140 -15.02 3.09 -20.50
CA LEU A 140 -15.35 2.41 -19.24
C LEU A 140 -14.17 2.41 -18.26
N HIS A 141 -14.52 2.58 -16.99
CA HIS A 141 -13.65 2.32 -15.85
C HIS A 141 -14.13 1.04 -15.16
N VAL A 142 -13.33 0.00 -15.28
CA VAL A 142 -13.66 -1.35 -14.82
C VAL A 142 -12.86 -1.64 -13.57
N THR A 143 -13.53 -2.05 -12.50
CA THR A 143 -12.88 -2.43 -11.25
C THR A 143 -13.44 -3.75 -10.76
N TYR A 144 -12.56 -4.72 -10.55
CA TYR A 144 -12.85 -5.94 -9.83
C TYR A 144 -11.94 -6.02 -8.61
N THR A 145 -12.55 -5.95 -7.44
CA THR A 145 -11.85 -6.18 -6.17
C THR A 145 -12.56 -7.30 -5.44
N ASP A 146 -11.78 -8.29 -5.01
CA ASP A 146 -12.29 -9.33 -4.16
C ASP A 146 -12.00 -8.97 -2.70
N GLU A 147 -13.04 -8.55 -1.99
CA GLU A 147 -13.01 -8.47 -0.54
C GLU A 147 -13.24 -9.88 0.00
N TYR A 148 -12.15 -10.60 0.20
CA TYR A 148 -12.14 -11.97 0.72
C TYR A 148 -12.96 -12.09 2.01
N THR A 149 -14.14 -12.69 1.93
CA THR A 149 -15.09 -12.87 3.04
C THR A 149 -15.02 -14.23 3.73
N GLY A 150 -14.00 -15.06 3.47
CA GLY A 150 -13.78 -16.34 4.13
C GLY A 150 -13.97 -17.57 3.25
N GLU A 151 -13.46 -18.70 3.72
CA GLU A 151 -13.35 -19.97 2.97
C GLU A 151 -14.69 -20.61 2.55
N ASP A 152 -15.82 -20.17 3.11
CA ASP A 152 -17.12 -20.86 2.93
C ASP A 152 -17.90 -20.49 1.67
N ASN A 153 -17.43 -19.55 0.83
CA ASN A 153 -18.17 -19.03 -0.33
C ASN A 153 -17.43 -19.09 -1.68
N GLU A 154 -16.32 -19.82 -1.78
CA GLU A 154 -15.46 -19.85 -2.99
C GLU A 154 -16.22 -20.14 -4.30
N GLU A 155 -17.18 -21.06 -4.31
CA GLU A 155 -17.92 -21.40 -5.54
C GLU A 155 -18.85 -20.28 -6.03
N ARG A 156 -19.51 -19.57 -5.10
CA ARG A 156 -20.40 -18.44 -5.45
C ARG A 156 -19.63 -17.22 -5.93
N GLU A 157 -18.51 -16.95 -5.29
CA GLU A 157 -17.63 -15.85 -5.67
C GLU A 157 -17.03 -16.08 -7.05
N GLU A 158 -16.69 -17.33 -7.35
CA GLU A 158 -16.20 -17.73 -8.66
C GLU A 158 -17.26 -17.57 -9.78
N GLU A 159 -18.49 -17.98 -9.55
CA GLU A 159 -19.59 -17.81 -10.50
C GLU A 159 -19.88 -16.33 -10.75
N HIS A 160 -19.84 -15.52 -9.70
CA HIS A 160 -20.00 -14.08 -9.80
C HIS A 160 -18.86 -13.43 -10.59
N LEU A 161 -17.60 -13.82 -10.31
CA LEU A 161 -16.42 -13.37 -11.04
C LEU A 161 -16.55 -13.68 -12.54
N LEU A 162 -16.86 -14.92 -12.88
CA LEU A 162 -17.00 -15.34 -14.28
C LEU A 162 -18.10 -14.56 -14.98
N SER A 163 -19.26 -14.41 -14.35
CA SER A 163 -20.38 -13.64 -14.89
C SER A 163 -20.01 -12.16 -15.11
N TYR A 164 -19.31 -11.56 -14.15
CA TYR A 164 -18.83 -10.18 -14.26
C TYR A 164 -17.82 -10.04 -15.40
N LEU A 165 -16.81 -10.92 -15.45
CA LEU A 165 -15.76 -10.90 -16.46
C LEU A 165 -16.29 -11.15 -17.87
N ASP A 166 -17.28 -12.02 -18.05
CA ASP A 166 -17.95 -12.24 -19.32
C ASP A 166 -18.67 -10.96 -19.78
N ALA A 167 -19.38 -10.30 -18.87
CA ALA A 167 -20.10 -9.07 -19.19
C ALA A 167 -19.15 -7.92 -19.59
N ILE A 168 -18.09 -7.68 -18.82
CA ILE A 168 -17.13 -6.61 -19.10
C ILE A 168 -16.19 -6.98 -20.27
N GLY A 169 -15.90 -8.27 -20.46
CA GLY A 169 -15.01 -8.78 -21.50
C GLY A 169 -15.51 -8.48 -22.91
N MET A 170 -16.83 -8.44 -23.11
CA MET A 170 -17.43 -8.04 -24.38
C MET A 170 -17.17 -6.57 -24.73
N GLU A 171 -16.85 -5.76 -23.73
CA GLU A 171 -16.67 -4.31 -23.85
C GLU A 171 -15.20 -3.84 -23.77
N ILE A 172 -14.22 -4.75 -23.86
CA ILE A 172 -12.77 -4.47 -23.74
C ILE A 172 -12.33 -3.28 -24.63
N ARG A 173 -12.91 -3.16 -25.82
CA ARG A 173 -12.58 -2.06 -26.75
C ARG A 173 -12.88 -0.66 -26.19
N ARG A 174 -13.74 -0.60 -25.19
CA ARG A 174 -14.17 0.64 -24.52
C ARG A 174 -13.43 0.88 -23.21
N TRP A 175 -12.64 -0.06 -22.72
CA TRP A 175 -11.92 0.12 -21.46
C TRP A 175 -10.96 1.29 -21.56
N GLN A 176 -11.08 2.23 -20.63
CA GLN A 176 -10.15 3.32 -20.40
C GLN A 176 -9.25 3.02 -19.20
N SER A 177 -9.82 2.50 -18.13
CA SER A 177 -9.06 1.95 -17.02
C SER A 177 -9.60 0.60 -16.60
N ALA A 178 -8.71 -0.31 -16.22
CA ALA A 178 -9.06 -1.60 -15.67
C ALA A 178 -8.16 -1.89 -14.45
N GLU A 179 -8.79 -2.07 -13.30
CA GLU A 179 -8.17 -2.50 -12.05
C GLU A 179 -8.82 -3.84 -11.67
N ILE A 180 -8.05 -4.92 -11.75
CA ILE A 180 -8.58 -6.28 -11.57
C ILE A 180 -7.67 -7.02 -10.60
N ILE A 181 -8.19 -7.25 -9.39
CA ILE A 181 -7.54 -8.02 -8.33
C ILE A 181 -8.23 -9.37 -8.26
N VAL A 182 -7.55 -10.42 -8.70
CA VAL A 182 -8.13 -11.77 -8.80
C VAL A 182 -7.55 -12.69 -7.72
N PRO A 183 -8.39 -13.22 -6.82
CA PRO A 183 -7.92 -14.12 -5.78
C PRO A 183 -7.72 -15.57 -6.24
N CYS A 184 -8.18 -15.93 -7.42
CA CYS A 184 -8.66 -17.26 -7.75
C CYS A 184 -7.75 -18.03 -8.70
N ARG A 185 -7.78 -19.37 -8.57
CA ARG A 185 -7.05 -20.37 -9.37
C ARG A 185 -7.42 -20.40 -10.87
N ARG A 186 -8.49 -19.70 -11.28
CA ARG A 186 -9.02 -19.71 -12.67
C ARG A 186 -8.70 -18.47 -13.49
N PHE A 187 -7.67 -17.77 -13.09
CA PHE A 187 -7.16 -16.60 -13.79
C PHE A 187 -6.84 -16.83 -15.29
N GLU A 188 -6.53 -18.07 -15.66
CA GLU A 188 -6.26 -18.43 -17.06
C GLU A 188 -7.41 -18.09 -18.02
N ASN A 189 -8.66 -18.24 -17.58
CA ASN A 189 -9.83 -17.96 -18.42
C ASN A 189 -10.00 -16.46 -18.67
N LEU A 190 -9.78 -15.63 -17.64
CA LEU A 190 -9.75 -14.18 -17.77
C LEU A 190 -8.65 -13.76 -18.76
N LEU A 191 -7.43 -14.26 -18.58
CA LEU A 191 -6.31 -13.93 -19.45
C LEU A 191 -6.56 -14.33 -20.90
N LYS A 192 -7.17 -15.48 -21.16
CA LYS A 192 -7.58 -15.87 -22.52
C LYS A 192 -8.55 -14.85 -23.14
N GLY A 193 -9.48 -14.32 -22.35
CA GLY A 193 -10.37 -13.24 -22.78
C GLY A 193 -9.59 -11.96 -23.15
N LEU A 194 -8.68 -11.55 -22.27
CA LEU A 194 -7.86 -10.36 -22.47
C LEU A 194 -6.85 -10.49 -23.63
N GLN A 195 -6.43 -11.71 -23.98
CA GLN A 195 -5.55 -11.96 -25.12
C GLN A 195 -6.24 -11.68 -26.47
N ASN A 196 -7.54 -11.92 -26.57
CA ASN A 196 -8.23 -12.02 -27.85
C ASN A 196 -8.78 -10.69 -28.38
N ALA A 197 -8.91 -9.66 -27.54
CA ALA A 197 -9.52 -8.39 -27.91
C ALA A 197 -8.56 -7.21 -27.73
N PRO A 198 -8.44 -6.31 -28.72
CA PRO A 198 -7.65 -5.08 -28.58
C PRO A 198 -8.33 -4.11 -27.62
N ALA A 199 -7.55 -3.33 -26.87
CA ALA A 199 -8.00 -2.30 -25.95
C ALA A 199 -7.48 -0.90 -26.37
N PRO A 200 -7.96 -0.32 -27.47
CA PRO A 200 -7.36 0.89 -28.06
C PRO A 200 -7.51 2.16 -27.22
N LEU A 201 -8.46 2.18 -26.29
CA LEU A 201 -8.72 3.32 -25.41
C LEU A 201 -8.08 3.16 -24.03
N LEU A 202 -7.47 2.01 -23.73
CA LEU A 202 -6.93 1.69 -22.41
C LEU A 202 -5.73 2.59 -22.09
N GLU A 203 -5.84 3.31 -20.97
CA GLU A 203 -4.83 4.22 -20.44
C GLU A 203 -4.19 3.68 -19.16
N ILE A 204 -4.98 2.96 -18.35
CA ILE A 204 -4.56 2.40 -17.06
C ILE A 204 -4.93 0.93 -17.00
N LEU A 205 -3.94 0.09 -16.69
CA LEU A 205 -4.12 -1.34 -16.43
C LEU A 205 -3.41 -1.71 -15.13
N ASP A 206 -4.17 -2.20 -14.16
CA ASP A 206 -3.67 -2.83 -12.95
C ASP A 206 -4.25 -4.24 -12.84
N LEU A 207 -3.38 -5.25 -12.91
CA LEU A 207 -3.75 -6.66 -12.75
C LEU A 207 -2.96 -7.25 -11.59
N ASP A 208 -3.66 -7.62 -10.53
CA ASP A 208 -3.07 -8.25 -9.35
C ASP A 208 -3.57 -9.69 -9.19
N CYS A 209 -2.63 -10.64 -9.30
CA CYS A 209 -2.87 -12.07 -9.17
C CYS A 209 -2.01 -12.69 -8.06
N SER A 210 -1.56 -11.88 -7.11
CA SER A 210 -0.65 -12.29 -6.05
C SER A 210 -1.19 -13.41 -5.14
N ARG A 211 -2.49 -13.66 -5.17
CA ARG A 211 -3.14 -14.76 -4.43
C ARG A 211 -3.21 -16.07 -5.22
N THR A 212 -2.78 -16.09 -6.48
CA THR A 212 -2.79 -17.29 -7.31
C THR A 212 -1.42 -17.95 -7.33
N ARG A 213 -1.37 -19.26 -7.23
CA ARG A 213 -0.14 -20.02 -7.51
C ARG A 213 -0.16 -20.46 -8.96
N GLY A 214 0.57 -19.79 -9.82
CA GLY A 214 0.70 -20.18 -11.22
C GLY A 214 1.29 -19.09 -12.08
N LEU A 215 2.30 -19.47 -12.85
CA LEU A 215 2.96 -18.62 -13.82
C LEU A 215 2.06 -18.44 -15.04
N CYS A 216 1.77 -17.20 -15.39
CA CYS A 216 1.11 -16.91 -16.65
C CYS A 216 1.82 -15.76 -17.37
N VAL A 217 2.54 -16.10 -18.45
CA VAL A 217 3.07 -15.10 -19.39
C VAL A 217 2.10 -15.00 -20.56
N VAL A 218 1.54 -13.81 -20.77
CA VAL A 218 0.39 -13.63 -21.65
C VAL A 218 0.58 -12.43 -22.56
N ASP A 219 0.27 -12.57 -23.85
CA ASP A 219 0.21 -11.44 -24.78
C ASP A 219 -1.15 -10.74 -24.65
N LEU A 220 -1.25 -9.80 -23.73
CA LEU A 220 -2.48 -9.06 -23.44
C LEU A 220 -2.87 -8.17 -24.63
N PHE A 221 -4.17 -8.09 -24.91
CA PHE A 221 -4.77 -7.19 -25.92
C PHE A 221 -4.14 -7.32 -27.30
N ARG A 222 -3.52 -8.45 -27.65
CA ARG A 222 -2.71 -8.65 -28.88
C ARG A 222 -1.62 -7.59 -29.03
N GLY A 223 -1.12 -7.03 -27.94
CA GLY A 223 -0.19 -5.91 -27.95
C GLY A 223 -0.80 -4.58 -28.44
N ILE A 224 -2.14 -4.46 -28.53
CA ILE A 224 -2.83 -3.26 -29.06
C ILE A 224 -3.50 -2.51 -27.91
N ALA A 225 -2.72 -1.65 -27.23
CA ALA A 225 -3.17 -0.68 -26.25
C ALA A 225 -2.35 0.62 -26.37
N GLY A 226 -2.43 1.28 -27.52
CA GLY A 226 -1.56 2.42 -27.86
C GLY A 226 -1.73 3.67 -26.99
N ARG A 227 -2.77 3.73 -26.17
CA ARG A 227 -2.97 4.82 -25.19
C ARG A 227 -2.50 4.47 -23.79
N LEU A 228 -2.01 3.24 -23.55
CA LEU A 228 -1.57 2.80 -22.23
C LEU A 228 -0.44 3.69 -21.71
N ARG A 229 -0.61 4.19 -20.49
CA ARG A 229 0.35 5.05 -19.78
C ARG A 229 0.72 4.49 -18.41
N HIS A 230 -0.18 3.74 -17.81
CA HIS A 230 0.01 3.13 -16.50
C HIS A 230 -0.20 1.63 -16.60
N LEU A 231 0.85 0.87 -16.34
CA LEU A 231 0.83 -0.59 -16.35
C LEU A 231 1.36 -1.11 -15.00
N SER A 232 0.51 -1.80 -14.27
CA SER A 232 0.84 -2.53 -13.04
C SER A 232 0.45 -3.98 -13.22
N LEU A 233 1.41 -4.90 -13.09
CA LEU A 233 1.19 -6.33 -13.19
C LEU A 233 1.85 -7.01 -11.99
N LYS A 234 1.03 -7.72 -11.19
CA LYS A 234 1.49 -8.48 -10.04
C LYS A 234 1.18 -9.96 -10.26
N GLU A 235 2.22 -10.79 -10.25
CA GLU A 235 2.19 -12.23 -10.58
C GLU A 235 1.65 -12.55 -11.98
N VAL A 236 1.69 -11.58 -12.88
CA VAL A 236 1.35 -11.72 -14.30
C VAL A 236 2.54 -11.27 -15.14
N GLY A 237 2.96 -12.08 -16.07
CA GLY A 237 4.01 -11.73 -17.02
C GLY A 237 3.45 -11.37 -18.39
N VAL A 238 4.14 -10.46 -19.06
CA VAL A 238 3.97 -10.19 -20.50
C VAL A 238 5.29 -10.49 -21.21
N PRO A 239 5.28 -10.86 -22.50
CA PRO A 239 6.50 -10.99 -23.25
C PRO A 239 7.30 -9.68 -23.18
N TRP A 240 8.61 -9.77 -22.92
CA TRP A 240 9.46 -8.58 -22.77
C TRP A 240 9.57 -7.72 -24.02
N GLU A 241 9.22 -8.29 -25.17
CA GLU A 241 9.14 -7.63 -26.48
C GLU A 241 7.76 -7.03 -26.77
N SER A 242 6.82 -7.14 -25.81
CA SER A 242 5.46 -6.64 -25.99
C SER A 242 5.43 -5.13 -26.17
N LYS A 243 4.63 -4.67 -27.12
CA LYS A 243 4.41 -3.23 -27.35
C LYS A 243 3.72 -2.53 -26.16
N LEU A 244 3.12 -3.29 -25.25
CA LEU A 244 2.54 -2.77 -24.00
C LEU A 244 3.59 -2.11 -23.09
N LEU A 245 4.86 -2.55 -23.21
CA LEU A 245 6.00 -2.02 -22.46
C LEU A 245 6.63 -0.78 -23.11
N SER A 246 5.85 0.00 -23.84
CA SER A 246 6.32 1.22 -24.51
C SER A 246 5.44 2.42 -24.20
N GLN A 247 6.02 3.63 -24.22
CA GLN A 247 5.35 4.92 -24.00
C GLN A 247 4.62 5.02 -22.65
N LEU A 248 5.07 4.28 -21.66
CA LEU A 248 4.50 4.27 -20.33
C LEU A 248 5.00 5.47 -19.48
N ARG A 249 4.15 5.93 -18.59
CA ARG A 249 4.48 6.84 -17.49
C ARG A 249 4.73 6.12 -16.18
N THR A 250 4.00 5.03 -15.97
CA THR A 250 4.17 4.19 -14.79
C THR A 250 4.29 2.74 -15.25
N LEU A 251 5.34 2.09 -14.81
CA LEU A 251 5.56 0.66 -15.03
C LEU A 251 5.84 0.00 -13.69
N GLU A 252 4.97 -0.92 -13.31
CA GLU A 252 5.10 -1.72 -12.10
C GLU A 252 4.94 -3.20 -12.45
N LEU A 253 6.02 -3.97 -12.29
CA LEU A 253 6.05 -5.41 -12.56
C LEU A 253 6.60 -6.12 -11.32
N ILE A 254 5.73 -6.90 -10.67
CA ILE A 254 6.06 -7.64 -9.45
C ILE A 254 5.75 -9.10 -9.66
N SER A 255 6.77 -9.96 -9.50
CA SER A 255 6.54 -11.40 -9.55
C SER A 255 7.54 -12.19 -8.71
N THR A 256 7.03 -13.20 -8.00
CA THR A 256 7.82 -14.15 -7.24
C THR A 256 8.26 -15.35 -8.08
N ASP A 257 7.47 -15.72 -9.08
CA ASP A 257 7.62 -16.97 -9.82
C ASP A 257 8.07 -16.78 -11.29
N ILE A 258 7.90 -15.58 -11.86
CA ILE A 258 8.35 -15.30 -13.22
C ILE A 258 9.82 -14.86 -13.20
N ALA A 259 10.60 -15.35 -14.16
CA ALA A 259 11.96 -14.90 -14.35
C ALA A 259 11.98 -13.41 -14.75
N GLY A 260 12.75 -12.62 -13.99
CA GLY A 260 12.92 -11.19 -14.27
C GLY A 260 13.59 -10.91 -15.62
N PRO A 261 13.50 -9.66 -16.08
CA PRO A 261 14.10 -9.25 -17.35
C PRO A 261 15.63 -9.30 -17.31
N SER A 262 16.24 -9.61 -18.43
CA SER A 262 17.66 -9.40 -18.63
C SER A 262 17.99 -7.90 -18.72
N THR A 263 19.25 -7.53 -18.51
CA THR A 263 19.71 -6.14 -18.62
C THR A 263 19.30 -5.50 -19.96
N VAL A 264 19.46 -6.24 -21.07
CA VAL A 264 19.10 -5.76 -22.41
C VAL A 264 17.61 -5.47 -22.54
N GLN A 265 16.76 -6.32 -21.97
CA GLN A 265 15.30 -6.13 -21.98
C GLN A 265 14.90 -4.91 -21.17
N VAL A 266 15.46 -4.72 -19.97
CA VAL A 266 15.20 -3.51 -19.18
C VAL A 266 15.61 -2.26 -19.94
N MET A 267 16.80 -2.24 -20.53
CA MET A 267 17.28 -1.07 -21.28
C MET A 267 16.36 -0.72 -22.45
N ARG A 268 15.91 -1.73 -23.22
CA ARG A 268 14.94 -1.51 -24.32
C ARG A 268 13.61 -0.92 -23.81
N ILE A 269 13.12 -1.40 -22.68
CA ILE A 269 11.90 -0.86 -22.06
C ILE A 269 12.09 0.60 -21.68
N LEU A 270 13.22 0.93 -21.04
CA LEU A 270 13.51 2.30 -20.62
C LEU A 270 13.68 3.24 -21.83
N GLU A 271 14.34 2.79 -22.91
CA GLU A 271 14.44 3.52 -24.18
C GLU A 271 13.06 3.76 -24.82
N ALA A 272 12.16 2.77 -24.72
CA ALA A 272 10.81 2.87 -25.26
C ALA A 272 9.86 3.74 -24.41
N CYS A 273 10.27 4.13 -23.17
CA CYS A 273 9.46 4.89 -22.21
C CYS A 273 10.17 6.18 -21.74
N PRO A 274 10.43 7.17 -22.62
CA PRO A 274 11.17 8.38 -22.26
C PRO A 274 10.44 9.27 -21.25
N ASP A 275 9.10 9.19 -21.18
CA ASP A 275 8.24 9.95 -20.27
C ASP A 275 7.95 9.22 -18.96
N LEU A 276 8.77 8.23 -18.61
CA LEU A 276 8.55 7.42 -17.40
C LEU A 276 8.71 8.27 -16.13
N VAL A 277 7.69 8.18 -15.26
CA VAL A 277 7.62 8.88 -13.96
C VAL A 277 7.89 7.90 -12.81
N LYS A 278 7.37 6.68 -12.90
CA LYS A 278 7.58 5.64 -11.88
C LYS A 278 7.97 4.32 -12.53
N LEU A 279 9.04 3.74 -12.02
CA LEU A 279 9.49 2.38 -12.36
C LEU A 279 9.52 1.53 -11.09
N CYS A 280 8.83 0.39 -11.12
CA CYS A 280 8.94 -0.65 -10.10
C CYS A 280 9.14 -2.01 -10.78
N LEU A 281 10.28 -2.64 -10.53
CA LEU A 281 10.61 -3.97 -11.03
C LEU A 281 11.02 -4.86 -9.86
N ASN A 282 10.17 -5.79 -9.47
CA ASN A 282 10.45 -6.71 -8.36
C ASN A 282 10.27 -8.16 -8.81
N PHE A 283 11.37 -8.88 -8.96
CA PHE A 283 11.37 -10.27 -9.41
C PHE A 283 12.21 -11.14 -8.48
N ARG A 284 11.62 -12.20 -7.92
CA ARG A 284 12.35 -13.13 -7.06
C ARG A 284 13.44 -13.90 -7.81
N GLN A 285 13.16 -14.29 -9.04
CA GLN A 285 14.11 -14.96 -9.91
C GLN A 285 14.60 -13.95 -10.96
N SER A 286 15.83 -13.51 -10.87
CA SER A 286 16.43 -12.64 -11.87
C SER A 286 17.57 -13.34 -12.60
N ASN A 287 17.63 -13.15 -13.91
CA ASN A 287 18.67 -13.76 -14.74
C ASN A 287 19.91 -12.86 -14.76
N PRO A 288 21.10 -13.36 -14.39
CA PRO A 288 22.33 -12.57 -14.40
C PRO A 288 22.89 -12.28 -15.80
N GLY A 289 22.10 -12.44 -16.85
CA GLY A 289 22.52 -12.22 -18.23
C GLY A 289 23.13 -10.83 -18.46
N VAL A 290 24.40 -10.72 -18.18
CA VAL A 290 25.20 -9.50 -18.39
C VAL A 290 25.73 -9.53 -19.80
N THR A 291 25.08 -8.82 -20.71
CA THR A 291 25.64 -8.53 -22.02
C THR A 291 26.22 -7.13 -21.99
N PRO A 292 27.47 -6.92 -22.41
CA PRO A 292 28.02 -5.57 -22.51
C PRO A 292 27.14 -4.72 -23.39
N LEU A 293 26.61 -3.64 -22.83
CA LEU A 293 25.81 -2.67 -23.57
C LEU A 293 26.76 -1.64 -24.19
N ASN A 294 26.84 -1.60 -25.50
CA ASN A 294 27.56 -0.56 -26.24
C ASN A 294 26.64 0.64 -26.55
N GLY A 295 25.76 0.99 -25.59
CA GLY A 295 24.71 1.98 -25.79
C GLY A 295 25.05 3.37 -25.22
N HIS A 296 24.28 4.37 -25.67
CA HIS A 296 24.32 5.71 -25.09
C HIS A 296 23.54 5.73 -23.75
N PRO A 297 23.89 6.65 -22.83
CA PRO A 297 23.13 6.82 -21.61
C PRO A 297 21.65 7.15 -21.89
N ILE A 298 20.75 6.49 -21.16
CA ILE A 298 19.31 6.75 -21.26
C ILE A 298 18.94 7.87 -20.29
N HIS A 299 18.39 8.94 -20.82
CA HIS A 299 17.96 10.09 -20.03
C HIS A 299 16.47 9.99 -19.69
N LEU A 300 16.13 9.94 -18.40
CA LEU A 300 14.77 9.87 -17.88
C LEU A 300 14.52 11.08 -16.94
N PRO A 301 14.40 12.29 -17.49
CA PRO A 301 14.28 13.50 -16.68
C PRO A 301 12.95 13.57 -15.90
N GLY A 302 11.93 12.83 -16.36
CA GLY A 302 10.62 12.74 -15.70
C GLY A 302 10.53 11.72 -14.58
N LEU A 303 11.57 10.87 -14.39
CA LEU A 303 11.52 9.77 -13.43
C LEU A 303 11.62 10.29 -12.00
N GLU A 304 10.53 10.14 -11.25
CA GLU A 304 10.40 10.55 -9.85
C GLU A 304 10.55 9.37 -8.88
N GLY A 305 10.12 8.18 -9.29
CA GLY A 305 10.21 6.95 -8.49
C GLY A 305 10.96 5.84 -9.21
N PHE A 306 12.00 5.32 -8.56
CA PHE A 306 12.82 4.20 -9.05
C PHE A 306 12.90 3.13 -7.96
N ASP A 307 12.25 1.99 -8.18
CA ASP A 307 12.23 0.85 -7.27
C ASP A 307 12.57 -0.43 -8.03
N VAL A 308 13.74 -0.99 -7.79
CA VAL A 308 14.24 -2.13 -8.57
C VAL A 308 14.84 -3.20 -7.67
N ASP A 309 14.25 -4.39 -7.74
CA ASP A 309 14.67 -5.58 -7.02
C ASP A 309 15.00 -6.70 -8.02
N LEU A 310 16.26 -6.76 -8.43
CA LEU A 310 16.78 -7.66 -9.45
C LEU A 310 18.13 -8.24 -9.03
N HIS A 311 18.76 -9.02 -9.92
CA HIS A 311 20.14 -9.47 -9.73
C HIS A 311 21.11 -8.28 -9.61
N THR A 312 22.04 -8.34 -8.65
CA THR A 312 22.97 -7.24 -8.35
C THR A 312 23.70 -6.72 -9.58
N GLU A 313 24.23 -7.61 -10.43
CA GLU A 313 24.95 -7.21 -11.65
C GLU A 313 24.03 -6.51 -12.67
N THR A 314 22.78 -6.94 -12.78
CA THR A 314 21.78 -6.30 -13.64
C THR A 314 21.50 -4.88 -13.16
N ILE A 315 21.32 -4.69 -11.85
CA ILE A 315 21.14 -3.36 -11.25
C ILE A 315 22.36 -2.47 -11.51
N GLN A 316 23.58 -2.97 -11.26
CA GLN A 316 24.81 -2.21 -11.51
C GLN A 316 24.90 -1.71 -12.97
N HIS A 317 24.58 -2.58 -13.91
CA HIS A 317 24.54 -2.21 -15.33
C HIS A 317 23.47 -1.16 -15.63
N ILE A 318 22.24 -1.36 -15.17
CA ILE A 318 21.17 -0.37 -15.36
C ILE A 318 21.61 0.98 -14.80
N LEU A 319 22.07 1.02 -13.55
CA LEU A 319 22.49 2.26 -12.88
C LEU A 319 23.65 2.97 -13.59
N SER A 320 24.54 2.24 -14.26
CA SER A 320 25.64 2.86 -15.00
C SER A 320 25.20 3.61 -16.26
N TYR A 321 24.08 3.20 -16.87
CA TYR A 321 23.58 3.77 -18.13
C TYR A 321 22.44 4.78 -17.96
N ILE A 322 21.66 4.73 -16.89
CA ILE A 322 20.53 5.65 -16.69
C ILE A 322 20.97 7.00 -16.15
N ARG A 323 20.23 8.06 -16.52
CA ARG A 323 20.36 9.42 -15.98
C ARG A 323 19.00 9.88 -15.49
N ILE A 324 18.85 9.98 -14.16
CA ILE A 324 17.59 10.23 -13.44
C ILE A 324 17.71 11.44 -12.50
N PRO A 325 17.93 12.65 -13.03
CA PRO A 325 18.31 13.83 -12.23
C PRO A 325 17.24 14.31 -11.24
N ASN A 326 15.98 13.95 -11.47
CA ASN A 326 14.84 14.42 -10.68
C ASN A 326 14.17 13.31 -9.86
N CYS A 327 14.85 12.18 -9.66
CA CYS A 327 14.32 11.09 -8.85
C CYS A 327 14.10 11.53 -7.40
N LYS A 328 12.88 11.30 -6.88
CA LYS A 328 12.44 11.68 -5.53
C LYS A 328 12.38 10.49 -4.57
N ALA A 329 12.21 9.28 -5.12
CA ALA A 329 12.19 8.04 -4.36
C ALA A 329 13.08 7.02 -5.08
N PHE A 330 14.10 6.54 -4.40
CA PHE A 330 15.08 5.63 -4.96
C PHE A 330 15.23 4.40 -4.08
N ALA A 331 14.83 3.24 -4.59
CA ALA A 331 14.97 1.96 -3.92
C ALA A 331 15.63 0.94 -4.86
N VAL A 332 16.67 0.28 -4.37
CA VAL A 332 17.33 -0.80 -5.10
C VAL A 332 17.63 -1.96 -4.16
N SER A 333 17.30 -3.16 -4.59
CA SER A 333 17.56 -4.38 -3.85
C SER A 333 18.25 -5.41 -4.75
N GLY A 334 19.50 -5.72 -4.43
CA GLY A 334 20.28 -6.72 -5.16
C GLY A 334 20.00 -8.13 -4.67
N LYS A 335 20.00 -9.10 -5.59
CA LYS A 335 19.92 -10.54 -5.31
C LYS A 335 21.15 -11.24 -5.83
N SER A 336 21.60 -12.28 -5.14
CA SER A 336 22.61 -13.23 -5.59
C SER A 336 23.94 -12.60 -6.05
N GLY A 337 24.43 -11.56 -5.39
CA GLY A 337 25.68 -10.91 -5.76
C GLY A 337 26.51 -10.45 -4.55
N ARG A 338 27.81 -10.74 -4.54
CA ARG A 338 28.75 -10.30 -3.49
C ARG A 338 29.28 -8.86 -3.68
N GLY A 339 28.96 -8.23 -4.79
CA GLY A 339 29.42 -6.89 -5.16
C GLY A 339 28.64 -5.76 -4.51
N ALA A 340 29.28 -4.63 -4.30
CA ALA A 340 28.60 -3.40 -3.95
C ALA A 340 27.67 -2.97 -5.11
N LEU A 341 26.45 -2.51 -4.82
CA LEU A 341 25.50 -2.04 -5.83
C LEU A 341 25.98 -0.80 -6.58
N PHE A 342 26.85 -0.02 -5.98
CA PHE A 342 27.44 1.18 -6.56
C PHE A 342 28.93 1.00 -6.83
N SER A 343 29.40 1.68 -7.87
CA SER A 343 30.80 1.64 -8.33
C SER A 343 31.16 2.99 -8.98
N ALA A 344 32.38 3.16 -9.42
CA ALA A 344 32.81 4.38 -10.15
C ALA A 344 31.93 4.70 -11.37
N SER A 345 31.33 3.69 -12.04
CA SER A 345 30.41 3.89 -13.16
C SER A 345 29.07 4.52 -12.77
N THR A 346 28.74 4.51 -11.48
CA THR A 346 27.47 5.06 -10.93
C THR A 346 27.64 6.40 -10.22
N GLU A 347 28.83 7.00 -10.21
CA GLU A 347 29.13 8.28 -9.54
C GLU A 347 28.19 9.43 -9.97
N HIS A 348 27.67 9.41 -11.20
CA HIS A 348 26.73 10.42 -11.67
C HIS A 348 25.41 10.46 -10.87
N LEU A 349 25.04 9.39 -10.16
CA LEU A 349 23.88 9.34 -9.27
C LEU A 349 24.13 10.08 -7.96
N LEU A 350 25.38 10.27 -7.57
CA LEU A 350 25.74 10.98 -6.35
C LEU A 350 25.19 12.40 -6.31
N HIS A 351 25.10 13.07 -7.47
CA HIS A 351 24.52 14.43 -7.53
C HIS A 351 23.07 14.46 -7.04
N MET A 352 22.27 13.45 -7.38
CA MET A 352 20.90 13.33 -6.91
C MET A 352 20.86 13.15 -5.39
N PHE A 353 21.69 12.26 -4.84
CA PHE A 353 21.77 12.01 -3.41
C PHE A 353 22.30 13.24 -2.64
N THR A 354 23.35 13.90 -3.15
CA THR A 354 23.92 15.11 -2.56
C THR A 354 22.90 16.24 -2.48
N LYS A 355 22.09 16.43 -3.53
CA LYS A 355 21.03 17.43 -3.55
C LYS A 355 19.95 17.14 -2.50
N SER A 356 19.58 15.88 -2.34
CA SER A 356 18.61 15.46 -1.33
C SER A 356 19.13 15.67 0.08
N ILE A 357 20.38 15.27 0.34
CA ILE A 357 21.04 15.44 1.64
C ILE A 357 21.20 16.93 1.99
N ALA A 358 21.55 17.77 1.02
CA ALA A 358 21.70 19.22 1.25
C ALA A 358 20.39 19.91 1.69
N SER A 359 19.24 19.32 1.42
CA SER A 359 17.93 19.82 1.83
C SER A 359 17.38 19.20 3.13
N ALA A 360 18.16 18.31 3.76
CA ALA A 360 17.75 17.56 4.94
C ALA A 360 18.14 18.29 6.23
N ASP A 361 17.30 18.15 7.26
CA ASP A 361 17.60 18.59 8.62
C ASP A 361 18.32 17.49 9.42
N GLU A 362 18.08 16.23 9.09
CA GLU A 362 18.66 15.05 9.71
C GLU A 362 18.80 13.91 8.68
N ILE A 363 19.82 13.07 8.84
CA ILE A 363 20.02 11.86 8.04
C ILE A 363 19.78 10.65 8.94
N VAL A 364 18.82 9.81 8.55
CA VAL A 364 18.53 8.56 9.24
C VAL A 364 18.96 7.39 8.37
N ILE A 365 19.92 6.60 8.85
CA ILE A 365 20.40 5.38 8.20
C ILE A 365 19.87 4.20 9.00
N ARG A 366 19.04 3.36 8.39
CA ARG A 366 18.52 2.16 9.02
C ARG A 366 18.93 0.93 8.24
N THR A 367 19.42 -0.08 8.94
CA THR A 367 19.64 -1.40 8.36
C THR A 367 18.54 -2.32 8.87
N TYR A 368 17.71 -2.80 7.95
CA TYR A 368 16.63 -3.74 8.27
C TYR A 368 17.08 -5.16 7.92
N PRO A 369 17.15 -6.05 8.87
CA PRO A 369 17.12 -7.47 8.57
C PRO A 369 15.66 -7.89 8.52
N ASN A 370 15.07 -8.02 7.38
CA ASN A 370 13.80 -8.71 7.31
C ASN A 370 14.02 -10.21 7.52
N GLU A 371 13.13 -10.76 8.31
CA GLU A 371 12.93 -12.15 8.61
C GLU A 371 13.41 -13.07 7.47
N VAL A 372 14.59 -13.66 7.64
CA VAL A 372 15.19 -14.70 6.78
C VAL A 372 15.88 -14.24 5.49
N PHE A 373 15.48 -13.19 4.76
CA PHE A 373 16.00 -12.94 3.39
C PHE A 373 16.33 -11.48 3.03
N TYR A 374 16.26 -10.53 3.93
CA TYR A 374 16.44 -9.14 3.58
C TYR A 374 17.35 -8.40 4.55
N SER A 375 18.52 -7.96 4.09
CA SER A 375 19.27 -6.91 4.76
C SER A 375 19.36 -5.70 3.83
N GLY A 376 18.84 -4.57 4.27
CA GLY A 376 18.79 -3.33 3.51
C GLY A 376 19.34 -2.16 4.31
N VAL A 377 19.87 -1.18 3.60
CA VAL A 377 20.18 0.14 4.15
C VAL A 377 19.17 1.11 3.58
N ALA A 378 18.34 1.67 4.44
CA ALA A 378 17.50 2.80 4.07
C ALA A 378 18.15 4.06 4.67
N ALA A 379 18.58 4.99 3.82
CA ALA A 379 18.91 6.34 4.22
C ALA A 379 17.70 7.21 3.91
N GLY A 380 17.03 7.68 4.95
CA GLY A 380 15.83 8.51 4.84
C GLY A 380 15.93 9.74 5.71
N LEU A 381 15.15 10.74 5.38
CA LEU A 381 14.95 11.91 6.22
C LEU A 381 13.92 11.57 7.30
N ASN A 382 14.03 12.17 8.46
CA ASN A 382 13.07 12.00 9.54
C ASN A 382 11.64 12.29 9.02
N PRO A 383 10.67 11.35 9.17
CA PRO A 383 9.31 11.54 8.68
C PRO A 383 8.58 12.75 9.28
N ASN A 384 9.11 13.31 10.38
CA ASN A 384 8.58 14.51 11.02
C ASN A 384 9.10 15.82 10.43
N THR A 385 10.06 15.78 9.50
CA THR A 385 10.58 16.98 8.82
C THR A 385 9.81 17.22 7.52
N ARG A 386 9.39 18.47 7.28
CA ARG A 386 8.55 18.88 6.12
C ARG A 386 9.32 18.98 4.79
N GLY A 387 10.49 18.38 4.64
CA GLY A 387 11.26 18.38 3.40
C GLY A 387 10.88 17.25 2.45
N PRO A 388 11.20 17.35 1.15
CA PRO A 388 11.02 16.26 0.22
C PRO A 388 11.92 15.09 0.63
N ILE A 389 11.33 14.04 1.17
CA ILE A 389 12.02 12.81 1.56
C ILE A 389 12.37 12.07 0.26
N VAL A 390 13.66 11.88 0.01
CA VAL A 390 14.11 10.85 -0.92
C VAL A 390 14.55 9.65 -0.08
N PRO A 391 13.69 8.66 0.15
CA PRO A 391 14.14 7.44 0.77
C PRO A 391 15.10 6.74 -0.20
N ILE A 392 16.34 6.60 0.21
CA ILE A 392 17.32 5.75 -0.46
C ILE A 392 17.26 4.42 0.24
N ALA A 393 16.60 3.44 -0.36
CA ALA A 393 16.61 2.08 0.13
C ALA A 393 17.58 1.25 -0.71
N VAL A 394 18.53 0.62 -0.07
CA VAL A 394 19.48 -0.28 -0.70
C VAL A 394 19.46 -1.60 0.05
N GLY A 395 19.14 -2.69 -0.64
CA GLY A 395 18.99 -3.99 -0.02
C GLY A 395 19.68 -5.11 -0.77
N HIS A 396 19.94 -6.21 -0.03
CA HIS A 396 20.37 -7.50 -0.59
C HIS A 396 19.48 -8.60 0.00
N LYS A 397 18.90 -9.42 -0.85
CA LYS A 397 17.89 -10.43 -0.44
C LYS A 397 18.46 -11.81 -0.12
N ASP A 398 19.73 -12.07 -0.35
CA ASP A 398 20.33 -13.40 -0.16
C ASP A 398 21.23 -13.52 1.08
N ASN A 399 21.47 -14.75 1.52
CA ASN A 399 22.33 -15.09 2.66
C ASN A 399 23.80 -14.61 2.56
N ASP A 400 24.23 -14.11 1.42
CA ASP A 400 25.56 -13.47 1.23
C ASP A 400 25.61 -12.04 1.83
N GLY A 401 24.62 -11.64 2.45
CA GLY A 401 23.96 -10.45 2.87
C GLY A 401 24.71 -9.31 3.51
N PRO A 402 25.17 -9.38 4.74
CA PRO A 402 25.54 -8.14 5.45
C PRO A 402 26.76 -7.44 4.83
N GLU A 403 27.72 -8.17 4.28
CA GLU A 403 28.93 -7.56 3.70
C GLU A 403 28.60 -6.67 2.47
N ALA A 404 27.73 -7.12 1.57
CA ALA A 404 27.41 -6.37 0.37
C ALA A 404 26.64 -5.07 0.68
N VAL A 405 25.74 -5.11 1.67
CA VAL A 405 25.02 -3.93 2.16
C VAL A 405 26.00 -2.93 2.78
N PHE A 406 26.87 -3.40 3.65
CA PHE A 406 27.85 -2.54 4.30
C PHE A 406 28.88 -1.99 3.31
N ASN A 407 29.33 -2.75 2.35
CA ASN A 407 30.21 -2.28 1.28
C ASN A 407 29.52 -1.18 0.43
N THR A 408 28.24 -1.34 0.15
CA THR A 408 27.46 -0.32 -0.54
C THR A 408 27.30 0.94 0.30
N LEU A 409 27.02 0.79 1.60
CA LEU A 409 26.94 1.91 2.53
C LEU A 409 28.29 2.63 2.67
N ILE A 410 29.37 1.89 2.84
CA ILE A 410 30.73 2.44 2.90
C ILE A 410 31.03 3.25 1.64
N TRP A 411 30.72 2.70 0.46
CA TRP A 411 30.91 3.40 -0.81
C TRP A 411 30.12 4.71 -0.85
N LEU A 412 28.84 4.68 -0.45
CA LEU A 412 28.01 5.89 -0.36
C LEU A 412 28.61 6.92 0.60
N LEU A 413 29.05 6.50 1.80
CA LEU A 413 29.61 7.40 2.80
C LEU A 413 30.92 8.03 2.32
N ASP A 414 31.77 7.28 1.62
CA ASP A 414 33.04 7.79 1.07
C ASP A 414 32.82 8.85 -0.01
N HIS A 415 31.77 8.73 -0.81
CA HIS A 415 31.50 9.63 -1.94
C HIS A 415 30.56 10.78 -1.60
N LEU A 416 29.65 10.59 -0.65
CA LEU A 416 28.73 11.66 -0.23
C LEU A 416 29.37 12.68 0.73
N HIS A 417 30.62 12.45 1.17
CA HIS A 417 31.37 13.33 2.08
C HIS A 417 30.58 13.73 3.33
N LEU A 418 29.74 12.81 3.86
CA LEU A 418 28.91 13.06 5.05
C LEU A 418 29.73 13.45 6.27
N GLN A 419 31.02 13.14 6.28
CA GLN A 419 31.97 13.55 7.33
C GLN A 419 32.13 15.08 7.43
N SER A 420 31.87 15.81 6.35
CA SER A 420 31.97 17.26 6.28
C SER A 420 30.64 18.00 6.49
N THR A 421 29.53 17.26 6.59
CA THR A 421 28.21 17.87 6.79
C THR A 421 27.97 18.12 8.28
N PRO A 422 27.44 19.28 8.68
CA PRO A 422 27.07 19.55 10.07
C PRO A 422 25.77 18.86 10.49
N LEU A 423 25.18 18.06 9.61
CA LEU A 423 23.89 17.41 9.84
C LEU A 423 24.00 16.27 10.88
N PRO A 424 23.08 16.19 11.83
CA PRO A 424 23.01 15.07 12.74
C PRO A 424 22.66 13.79 11.97
N VAL A 425 23.36 12.70 12.28
CA VAL A 425 23.15 11.39 11.69
C VAL A 425 22.64 10.43 12.76
N THR A 426 21.53 9.79 12.48
CA THR A 426 21.00 8.66 13.26
C THR A 426 21.29 7.38 12.50
N LEU A 427 21.96 6.42 13.15
CA LEU A 427 22.24 5.10 12.61
C LEU A 427 21.52 4.02 13.42
N SER A 428 20.58 3.33 12.80
CA SER A 428 19.90 2.16 13.39
C SER A 428 20.36 0.88 12.69
N ILE A 429 20.89 -0.06 13.46
CA ILE A 429 21.44 -1.32 12.97
C ILE A 429 20.67 -2.48 13.56
N GLY A 430 19.93 -3.19 12.70
CA GLY A 430 19.16 -4.37 13.08
C GLY A 430 19.87 -5.70 12.77
N ASN A 431 19.74 -6.69 13.68
CA ASN A 431 20.05 -8.13 13.53
C ASN A 431 21.34 -8.55 12.79
N VAL A 432 22.40 -7.82 12.92
CA VAL A 432 23.68 -8.20 12.29
C VAL A 432 24.41 -9.25 13.14
N SER A 433 24.83 -10.33 12.50
CA SER A 433 25.49 -11.48 13.16
C SER A 433 27.01 -11.33 13.33
N THR A 434 27.65 -10.38 12.62
CA THR A 434 29.11 -10.18 12.63
C THR A 434 29.50 -8.70 12.78
N PRO A 435 30.57 -8.39 13.58
CA PRO A 435 30.95 -6.99 13.89
C PRO A 435 31.70 -6.30 12.78
N TYR A 436 32.38 -7.04 11.93
CA TYR A 436 33.41 -6.52 11.02
C TYR A 436 32.94 -5.42 10.05
N PRO A 437 31.74 -5.51 9.46
CA PRO A 437 31.34 -4.47 8.50
C PRO A 437 30.90 -3.16 9.16
N ILE A 438 30.56 -3.15 10.44
CA ILE A 438 29.99 -1.95 11.11
C ILE A 438 31.07 -0.97 11.53
N LEU A 439 32.19 -1.43 12.04
CA LEU A 439 33.26 -0.55 12.53
C LEU A 439 33.74 0.47 11.47
N PRO A 440 33.99 0.06 10.21
CA PRO A 440 34.31 1.01 9.15
C PRO A 440 33.22 2.05 8.88
N VAL A 441 31.94 1.69 9.05
CA VAL A 441 30.81 2.62 8.92
C VAL A 441 30.81 3.63 10.06
N LEU A 442 31.02 3.16 11.30
CA LEU A 442 31.11 4.03 12.47
C LEU A 442 32.29 5.02 12.36
N ASP A 443 33.44 4.55 11.85
CA ASP A 443 34.60 5.43 11.62
C ASP A 443 34.28 6.56 10.65
N ARG A 444 33.56 6.26 9.56
CA ARG A 444 33.16 7.24 8.55
C ARG A 444 32.11 8.23 9.04
N LEU A 445 31.18 7.76 9.87
CA LEU A 445 30.15 8.59 10.46
C LEU A 445 30.60 9.31 11.73
N SER A 446 31.78 8.98 12.24
CA SER A 446 32.28 9.43 13.54
C SER A 446 32.04 10.90 13.87
N PRO A 447 32.30 11.88 12.98
CA PRO A 447 32.09 13.28 13.33
C PRO A 447 30.62 13.72 13.31
N SER A 448 29.76 13.01 12.59
CA SER A 448 28.35 13.43 12.36
C SER A 448 27.33 12.58 13.12
N LEU A 449 27.75 11.44 13.68
CA LEU A 449 26.83 10.50 14.35
C LEU A 449 26.40 11.04 15.71
N THR A 450 25.08 11.28 15.84
CA THR A 450 24.47 11.79 17.08
C THR A 450 23.63 10.74 17.79
N SER A 451 23.07 9.78 17.05
CA SER A 451 22.24 8.70 17.61
C SER A 451 22.65 7.36 17.01
N LEU A 452 22.82 6.36 17.86
CA LEU A 452 23.16 5.00 17.50
C LEU A 452 22.20 4.01 18.15
N ASP A 453 21.46 3.30 17.33
CA ASP A 453 20.50 2.28 17.75
C ASP A 453 20.94 0.91 17.25
N LEU A 454 21.07 -0.04 18.16
CA LEU A 454 21.67 -1.36 17.91
C LEU A 454 20.71 -2.49 18.31
N HIS A 455 20.13 -3.14 17.31
CA HIS A 455 19.38 -4.38 17.47
C HIS A 455 20.27 -5.58 17.17
N VAL A 456 21.12 -5.98 18.10
CA VAL A 456 22.19 -6.96 17.82
C VAL A 456 22.39 -7.99 18.91
N THR A 457 22.97 -9.16 18.54
CA THR A 457 23.27 -10.23 19.48
C THR A 457 24.41 -9.85 20.45
N GLY A 458 24.32 -10.29 21.70
CA GLY A 458 25.10 -9.79 22.83
C GLY A 458 26.63 -9.85 22.76
N LYS A 459 27.25 -10.74 21.97
CA LYS A 459 28.73 -10.72 21.76
C LYS A 459 29.15 -9.48 21.00
N PHE A 460 28.29 -9.03 20.14
CA PHE A 460 28.50 -7.96 19.23
C PHE A 460 28.38 -6.59 19.92
N CYS A 461 27.36 -6.41 20.76
CA CYS A 461 27.22 -5.22 21.60
C CYS A 461 28.51 -4.93 22.37
N LYS A 462 29.14 -5.97 22.95
CA LYS A 462 30.40 -5.80 23.72
C LYS A 462 31.54 -5.27 22.86
N GLN A 463 31.65 -5.69 21.62
CA GLN A 463 32.72 -5.23 20.71
C GLN A 463 32.50 -3.77 20.28
N ILE A 464 31.26 -3.42 19.93
CA ILE A 464 30.93 -2.02 19.62
C ILE A 464 31.13 -1.14 20.86
N MET A 465 30.69 -1.59 22.03
CA MET A 465 30.89 -0.86 23.27
C MET A 465 32.38 -0.66 23.57
N ALA A 466 33.21 -1.71 23.38
CA ALA A 466 34.65 -1.60 23.53
C ALA A 466 35.25 -0.57 22.56
N TYR A 467 34.82 -0.58 21.29
CA TYR A 467 35.23 0.40 20.30
C TYR A 467 34.84 1.83 20.70
N VAL A 468 33.58 2.07 21.05
CA VAL A 468 33.06 3.40 21.39
C VAL A 468 33.59 3.95 22.71
N SER A 469 34.09 3.07 23.62
CA SER A 469 34.56 3.45 24.97
C SER A 469 36.03 3.76 25.07
N LEU A 470 36.82 3.52 24.03
CA LEU A 470 38.28 3.75 24.08
C LEU A 470 38.71 4.75 23.02
N PRO A 471 39.42 5.83 23.41
CA PRO A 471 39.99 6.74 22.43
C PRO A 471 41.09 6.06 21.63
N THR A 472 41.13 6.34 20.35
CA THR A 472 42.16 5.86 19.42
C THR A 472 43.19 6.95 19.19
N GLU A 473 44.48 6.59 19.09
CA GLU A 473 45.54 7.54 18.76
C GLU A 473 45.62 7.70 17.23
N VAL A 474 45.27 8.92 16.76
CA VAL A 474 45.34 9.27 15.35
C VAL A 474 46.27 10.49 15.22
N ALA A 475 47.36 10.34 14.49
CA ALA A 475 48.38 11.40 14.28
C ALA A 475 48.90 12.01 15.60
N GLY A 476 49.14 11.21 16.62
CA GLY A 476 49.65 11.67 17.91
C GLY A 476 48.66 12.38 18.83
N ARG A 477 47.36 12.44 18.43
CA ARG A 477 46.27 12.96 19.26
C ARG A 477 45.29 11.83 19.63
N LEU A 478 44.77 11.88 20.85
CA LEU A 478 43.71 10.97 21.27
C LEU A 478 42.38 11.47 20.76
N ARG A 479 41.76 10.72 19.86
CA ARG A 479 40.39 10.99 19.36
C ARG A 479 39.43 9.96 19.90
N TRP A 480 38.27 10.42 20.33
CA TRP A 480 37.18 9.53 20.67
C TRP A 480 36.48 9.09 19.40
N PRO A 481 36.19 7.78 19.25
CA PRO A 481 35.23 7.32 18.27
C PRO A 481 33.85 7.91 18.61
N LEU A 482 33.15 8.43 17.66
CA LEU A 482 31.81 9.01 17.81
C LEU A 482 31.76 10.15 18.86
N PRO A 483 32.52 11.26 18.70
CA PRO A 483 32.61 12.30 19.70
C PRO A 483 31.30 13.03 19.98
N ASN A 484 30.41 13.08 18.98
CA ASN A 484 29.13 13.80 19.04
C ASN A 484 27.92 12.88 19.37
N LEU A 485 28.15 11.62 19.72
CA LEU A 485 27.08 10.67 20.06
C LEU A 485 26.38 11.12 21.35
N LYS A 486 25.08 11.37 21.24
CA LYS A 486 24.18 11.79 22.33
C LYS A 486 23.27 10.65 22.78
N ASP A 487 22.73 9.92 21.82
CA ASP A 487 21.73 8.88 22.08
C ASP A 487 22.26 7.51 21.69
N LEU A 488 22.13 6.55 22.61
CA LEU A 488 22.56 5.18 22.40
C LEU A 488 21.49 4.21 22.85
N SER A 489 21.03 3.38 21.94
CA SER A 489 20.03 2.34 22.18
C SER A 489 20.59 0.96 21.92
N PHE A 490 20.27 0.04 22.81
CA PHE A 490 20.52 -1.39 22.65
C PHE A 490 19.23 -2.16 22.79
N GLU A 491 18.72 -2.71 21.71
CA GLU A 491 17.51 -3.52 21.70
C GLU A 491 17.84 -5.00 21.49
N ASN A 492 17.08 -5.89 22.15
CA ASN A 492 17.24 -7.35 22.05
C ASN A 492 18.65 -7.91 22.38
N CYS A 493 19.48 -7.17 23.08
CA CYS A 493 20.83 -7.57 23.47
C CYS A 493 20.79 -8.59 24.63
N ARG A 494 20.33 -9.81 24.37
CA ARG A 494 20.04 -10.86 25.37
C ARG A 494 21.19 -11.20 26.31
N ASN A 495 22.44 -10.92 25.95
CA ASN A 495 23.64 -11.25 26.72
C ASN A 495 24.37 -10.02 27.27
N LEU A 496 23.81 -8.83 27.13
CA LEU A 496 24.39 -7.62 27.71
C LEU A 496 24.02 -7.53 29.19
N LYS A 497 25.02 -7.50 30.05
CA LYS A 497 24.81 -7.29 31.49
C LYS A 497 24.94 -5.81 31.79
N THR A 498 24.15 -5.31 32.72
CA THR A 498 24.27 -3.93 33.25
C THR A 498 25.67 -3.59 33.74
N ALA A 499 26.34 -4.57 34.38
CA ALA A 499 27.72 -4.45 34.79
C ALA A 499 28.71 -4.16 33.63
N ASP A 500 28.35 -4.51 32.41
CA ASP A 500 29.16 -4.22 31.21
C ASP A 500 28.95 -2.78 30.73
N VAL A 501 27.75 -2.20 30.96
CA VAL A 501 27.36 -0.86 30.44
C VAL A 501 27.91 0.28 31.31
N VAL A 502 27.80 0.16 32.61
CA VAL A 502 28.21 1.22 33.57
C VAL A 502 29.67 1.65 33.41
N PRO A 503 30.67 0.73 33.39
CA PRO A 503 32.08 1.10 33.20
C PRO A 503 32.32 1.84 31.88
N TRP A 504 31.57 1.46 30.85
CA TRP A 504 31.69 2.06 29.54
C TRP A 504 31.16 3.51 29.52
N VAL A 505 29.98 3.75 30.10
CA VAL A 505 29.44 5.12 30.22
C VAL A 505 30.34 5.98 31.09
N ARG A 506 30.89 5.44 32.19
CA ARG A 506 31.84 6.13 33.06
C ARG A 506 33.11 6.54 32.33
N ARG A 507 33.69 5.67 31.49
CA ARG A 507 34.87 6.01 30.69
C ARG A 507 34.60 7.15 29.73
N ARG A 508 33.44 7.09 29.06
CA ARG A 508 33.03 8.15 28.14
C ARG A 508 32.75 9.47 28.87
N ALA A 509 32.23 9.44 30.07
CA ALA A 509 32.08 10.61 30.92
C ALA A 509 33.42 11.13 31.55
N GLY A 510 34.53 10.48 31.27
CA GLY A 510 35.84 10.86 31.79
C GLY A 510 36.08 10.53 33.26
N LEU A 511 35.20 9.72 33.89
CA LEU A 511 35.26 9.38 35.32
C LEU A 511 36.13 8.15 35.63
N GLU A 512 36.47 7.35 34.63
CA GLU A 512 37.43 6.25 34.79
C GLU A 512 38.74 6.58 34.09
N SER A 513 39.88 6.30 34.79
CA SER A 513 41.20 6.45 34.22
C SER A 513 41.40 5.46 33.06
N ILE A 514 41.72 5.98 31.90
CA ILE A 514 42.14 5.19 30.75
C ILE A 514 43.51 4.61 31.08
N PRO A 515 43.68 3.27 31.04
CA PRO A 515 44.97 2.68 31.35
C PRO A 515 46.00 3.05 30.28
N ARG A 516 46.79 4.14 30.50
CA ARG A 516 47.88 4.53 29.59
C ARG A 516 49.01 5.39 30.14
N ARG A 517 50.11 5.20 29.47
CA ARG A 517 51.47 5.58 29.81
C ARG A 517 51.84 7.09 29.73
N ASP A 518 51.00 8.00 29.25
CA ASP A 518 51.39 9.41 29.08
C ASP A 518 50.30 10.41 29.48
N HIS A 519 50.57 11.09 30.61
CA HIS A 519 49.65 12.02 31.26
C HIS A 519 49.66 13.46 30.73
N LYS A 520 50.26 13.76 29.57
CA LYS A 520 50.52 15.17 29.14
C LYS A 520 49.82 15.64 27.88
N LYS A 521 48.95 14.83 27.26
CA LYS A 521 48.25 15.24 26.03
C LYS A 521 46.87 15.83 26.36
N GLU A 522 46.58 17.04 25.85
CA GLU A 522 45.24 17.65 25.90
C GLU A 522 44.20 16.67 25.38
N ARG A 523 43.16 16.42 26.17
CA ARG A 523 42.07 15.51 25.87
C ARG A 523 40.82 16.31 25.59
N GLU A 524 40.34 16.30 24.37
CA GLU A 524 38.97 16.70 24.10
C GLU A 524 38.06 15.55 24.59
N LEU A 525 37.22 15.82 25.57
CA LEU A 525 36.22 14.85 26.04
C LEU A 525 35.07 14.81 25.02
N PRO A 526 34.46 13.62 24.79
CA PRO A 526 33.30 13.51 23.94
C PRO A 526 32.08 14.17 24.59
N VAL A 527 31.06 14.48 23.82
CA VAL A 527 29.78 14.96 24.33
C VAL A 527 29.20 13.90 25.28
N LEU A 528 28.61 14.33 26.39
CA LEU A 528 27.90 13.44 27.31
C LEU A 528 26.71 12.83 26.60
N LEU A 529 26.39 11.58 26.95
CA LEU A 529 25.19 10.91 26.44
C LEU A 529 23.96 11.58 27.03
N SER A 530 23.02 11.93 26.18
CA SER A 530 21.72 12.45 26.59
C SER A 530 20.79 11.33 27.01
N GLN A 531 20.85 10.22 26.29
CA GLN A 531 19.96 9.07 26.51
C GLN A 531 20.70 7.74 26.34
N VAL A 532 20.39 6.80 27.21
CA VAL A 532 20.77 5.39 27.06
C VAL A 532 19.53 4.53 27.17
N THR A 533 19.25 3.74 26.14
CA THR A 533 18.11 2.82 26.08
C THR A 533 18.60 1.38 26.12
N LEU A 534 18.02 0.56 26.97
CA LEU A 534 18.34 -0.86 27.13
C LEU A 534 17.04 -1.67 27.19
N SER A 535 16.56 -2.17 26.06
CA SER A 535 15.34 -2.96 25.97
C SER A 535 15.60 -4.45 25.88
N HIS A 536 14.67 -5.29 26.37
CA HIS A 536 14.67 -6.76 26.24
C HIS A 536 15.90 -7.52 26.76
N GLY A 537 16.68 -6.93 27.69
CA GLY A 537 17.76 -7.63 28.38
C GLY A 537 17.25 -8.69 29.38
N LYS A 538 17.95 -9.86 29.50
CA LYS A 538 17.57 -10.94 30.44
C LYS A 538 17.84 -10.62 31.92
N THR A 539 18.65 -9.60 32.20
CA THR A 539 19.09 -9.27 33.57
C THR A 539 18.29 -8.10 34.12
N GLU A 540 17.75 -8.29 35.33
CA GLU A 540 17.16 -7.19 36.08
C GLU A 540 18.23 -6.19 36.48
N ALA A 541 18.05 -4.93 36.08
CA ALA A 541 18.85 -3.86 36.64
C ALA A 541 18.41 -3.63 38.08
N THR A 542 19.35 -3.69 39.02
CA THR A 542 19.07 -3.20 40.37
C THR A 542 18.89 -1.69 40.30
N TYR A 543 17.98 -1.15 41.11
CA TYR A 543 17.70 0.30 41.18
C TYR A 543 18.98 1.15 41.32
N GLY A 544 19.98 0.66 42.07
CA GLY A 544 21.28 1.32 42.23
C GLY A 544 22.08 1.49 40.94
N ILE A 545 21.95 0.56 39.98
CA ILE A 545 22.62 0.66 38.69
C ILE A 545 21.96 1.70 37.80
N ILE A 546 20.62 1.77 37.82
CA ILE A 546 19.89 2.80 37.09
C ILE A 546 20.21 4.18 37.65
N GLU A 547 20.27 4.32 38.98
CA GLU A 547 20.67 5.55 39.64
C GLU A 547 22.13 5.98 39.29
N ASP A 548 23.04 5.02 39.23
CA ASP A 548 24.40 5.29 38.79
C ASP A 548 24.49 5.73 37.33
N LEU A 549 23.67 5.15 36.42
CA LEU A 549 23.60 5.58 35.05
C LEU A 549 22.98 6.97 34.92
N LEU A 550 21.92 7.27 35.69
CA LEU A 550 21.28 8.59 35.68
C LEU A 550 22.21 9.72 36.14
N LYS A 551 23.23 9.42 36.95
CA LYS A 551 24.29 10.40 37.30
C LYS A 551 25.27 10.68 36.16
N LEU A 552 25.29 9.81 35.14
CA LEU A 552 26.25 9.85 34.03
C LEU A 552 25.62 10.29 32.70
N VAL A 553 24.30 10.27 32.61
CA VAL A 553 23.54 10.59 31.43
C VAL A 553 22.74 11.87 31.65
N ASP A 554 22.71 12.75 30.65
CA ASP A 554 22.18 14.11 30.77
C ASP A 554 20.65 14.15 31.01
N ARG A 555 19.88 13.22 30.42
CA ARG A 555 18.42 13.27 30.43
C ARG A 555 17.72 12.05 31.02
N CYS A 556 17.89 10.89 30.43
CA CYS A 556 17.16 9.69 30.86
C CYS A 556 17.82 8.36 30.51
N VAL A 557 17.42 7.34 31.26
CA VAL A 557 17.71 5.94 30.98
C VAL A 557 16.38 5.23 30.74
N ILE A 558 16.24 4.53 29.63
CA ILE A 558 15.09 3.69 29.33
C ILE A 558 15.50 2.24 29.58
N TRP A 559 14.77 1.55 30.44
CA TRP A 559 15.05 0.15 30.77
C TRP A 559 13.76 -0.65 30.74
N ARG A 560 13.69 -1.67 29.90
CA ARG A 560 12.50 -2.54 29.79
C ARG A 560 11.20 -1.73 29.73
N ASP A 561 11.12 -0.84 28.77
CA ASP A 561 9.92 -0.02 28.50
C ASP A 561 9.51 0.94 29.64
N LYS A 562 10.37 1.09 30.63
CA LYS A 562 10.25 2.09 31.69
C LYS A 562 11.27 3.20 31.51
N MET A 563 10.77 4.42 31.51
CA MET A 563 11.62 5.62 31.44
C MET A 563 11.97 6.12 32.83
N TYR A 564 13.26 6.33 33.09
CA TYR A 564 13.81 6.89 34.32
C TYR A 564 14.45 8.22 33.98
N VAL A 565 14.03 9.28 34.68
CA VAL A 565 14.62 10.62 34.59
C VAL A 565 15.18 10.96 35.96
N SER A 566 16.21 11.81 36.01
CA SER A 566 16.85 12.25 37.26
C SER A 566 15.79 12.75 38.26
N GLY A 567 15.48 11.92 39.25
CA GLY A 567 14.55 12.24 40.35
C GLY A 567 13.30 11.35 40.48
N ASP A 568 12.74 10.83 39.38
CA ASP A 568 11.48 10.08 39.45
C ASP A 568 11.33 9.03 38.33
N ILE A 569 10.52 7.97 38.60
CA ILE A 569 10.04 7.03 37.57
C ILE A 569 8.87 7.73 36.85
N VAL A 570 9.04 8.08 35.60
CA VAL A 570 8.07 8.91 34.84
C VAL A 570 6.94 8.07 34.23
N GLY A 571 6.98 6.73 34.26
CA GLY A 571 5.91 5.87 33.80
C GLY A 571 6.34 4.77 32.82
N ASP A 572 5.38 3.90 32.49
CA ASP A 572 5.54 2.90 31.44
C ASP A 572 5.45 3.58 30.06
N ILE A 573 6.38 3.32 29.18
CA ILE A 573 6.28 3.73 27.79
C ILE A 573 5.21 2.81 27.17
N GLN A 574 4.06 3.37 26.81
CA GLN A 574 3.10 2.65 25.99
C GLN A 574 3.78 2.31 24.66
N SER A 575 3.98 1.03 24.41
CA SER A 575 4.38 0.55 23.09
C SER A 575 3.28 0.94 22.12
N SER A 576 3.61 1.72 21.11
CA SER A 576 2.72 2.05 19.99
C SER A 576 2.60 0.89 19.01
N ASP A 577 2.57 -0.35 19.51
CA ASP A 577 2.42 -1.57 18.72
C ASP A 577 0.97 -2.08 18.72
N ASP A 578 0.01 -1.15 18.65
CA ASP A 578 -1.37 -1.44 18.28
C ASP A 578 -1.69 -0.74 16.94
N ASP A 579 -1.07 -1.21 15.89
CA ASP A 579 -1.62 -1.08 14.54
C ASP A 579 -1.35 -2.38 13.78
N ASP A 580 -2.42 -3.20 13.66
CA ASP A 580 -2.56 -4.38 12.82
C ASP A 580 -2.27 -4.13 11.32
#